data_19c3ba07bc21276caa0d807f4aaf9623
#
_entry.id   19c3ba07bc21276caa0d807f4aaf9623
#
_cell.length_a   1.000
_cell.length_b   1.000
_cell.length_c   1.000
_cell.angle_alpha   90.00
_cell.angle_beta   90.00
_cell.angle_gamma   90.00
#
_symmetry.space_group_name_H-M   'P 1'
#
loop_
_entity.id
_entity.type
_entity.pdbx_description
1 polymer ?
#
loop_
_entity_poly.entity_id
_entity_poly.type
_entity_poly.pdbx_seq_one_letter_code
_entity_poly.pdbx_strand_id
1 'polypeptide(L)'
;MLIIVESPTKARKIQSILGVKTLSTIGHFKDLPDSQIGVDLQTYEPTFVYHEKKQHLPEELRKAAKGETVMLAGDPDREGYAISCHIYEEVKSVAKACLRMEIFEVTEKGLKESMTKAVPFEQTNAGLYHAFLGRRIGDRLVGYILSPIASRSLRNKYSVGRVQSPAVRLVVDREREIRNFTASLYWLLNIQLTKDGTSFLAYHVKGKFEAQADAAALISRIASETHATARKVEKKETRQAAKPPFTTVDLQAAAAARLKFTPELTMKLAQGLFDHGLITYHRTDSVRMDEAFIAEIRTFLAQSVGAAYLPAKPNQHKSKNSQAEAHEGIRPTHMHATAECAERIAREQLTPEHVRLYELIFLRAVASQMAPARYDSTLLLFDVAGESFKATGRVLKFDGFLKVYAEGEEDKEKDKDGKGSEEKLQTLPALTVGEQVVKERESLEEKKTKPPGRFT
;
A
#
# COMPACT_ATOMS: atom_id res chain seq x y z
N MET A 1 15.00 -27.42 23.45
CA MET A 1 14.18 -26.79 22.40
C MET A 1 15.08 -25.96 21.52
N LEU A 2 14.90 -26.04 20.21
CA LEU A 2 15.65 -25.32 19.19
C LEU A 2 14.67 -24.56 18.27
N ILE A 3 14.91 -23.27 18.02
CA ILE A 3 14.14 -22.49 17.05
C ILE A 3 15.00 -22.29 15.80
N ILE A 4 14.45 -22.54 14.59
CA ILE A 4 15.17 -22.34 13.32
C ILE A 4 14.39 -21.36 12.46
N VAL A 5 15.06 -20.28 12.03
CA VAL A 5 14.52 -19.20 11.20
C VAL A 5 15.35 -19.01 9.94
N GLU A 6 14.89 -18.14 9.01
CA GLU A 6 15.68 -17.83 7.80
C GLU A 6 16.71 -16.70 8.00
N SER A 7 16.49 -15.77 8.95
CA SER A 7 17.32 -14.55 9.11
C SER A 7 18.24 -14.64 10.34
N PRO A 8 19.56 -14.36 10.21
CA PRO A 8 20.48 -14.30 11.35
C PRO A 8 20.10 -13.18 12.34
N THR A 9 19.58 -12.07 11.87
CA THR A 9 19.13 -10.95 12.70
C THR A 9 17.93 -11.37 13.55
N LYS A 10 16.93 -11.99 12.92
CA LYS A 10 15.76 -12.56 13.60
C LYS A 10 16.18 -13.62 14.63
N ALA A 11 17.12 -14.51 14.27
CA ALA A 11 17.63 -15.53 15.20
C ALA A 11 18.22 -14.91 16.46
N ARG A 12 19.13 -13.94 16.34
CA ARG A 12 19.72 -13.25 17.48
C ARG A 12 18.69 -12.53 18.33
N LYS A 13 17.72 -11.88 17.70
CA LYS A 13 16.64 -11.16 18.40
C LYS A 13 15.76 -12.12 19.21
N ILE A 14 15.31 -13.22 18.60
CA ILE A 14 14.51 -14.25 19.28
C ILE A 14 15.30 -14.85 20.45
N GLN A 15 16.56 -15.21 20.23
CA GLN A 15 17.41 -15.73 21.27
C GLN A 15 17.58 -14.76 22.45
N SER A 16 17.74 -13.46 22.18
CA SER A 16 17.85 -12.44 23.23
C SER A 16 16.57 -12.26 24.03
N ILE A 17 15.39 -12.44 23.39
CA ILE A 17 14.09 -12.28 24.05
C ILE A 17 13.70 -13.53 24.85
N LEU A 18 13.85 -14.73 24.26
CA LEU A 18 13.35 -15.97 24.83
C LEU A 18 14.41 -16.75 25.59
N GLY A 19 15.70 -16.44 25.44
CA GLY A 19 16.79 -17.23 26.02
C GLY A 19 16.93 -18.64 25.42
N VAL A 20 16.29 -18.94 24.29
CA VAL A 20 16.25 -20.24 23.65
C VAL A 20 17.26 -20.31 22.52
N LYS A 21 17.96 -21.46 22.38
CA LYS A 21 18.89 -21.69 21.27
C LYS A 21 18.16 -21.49 19.93
N THR A 22 18.73 -20.62 19.10
CA THR A 22 18.14 -20.26 17.79
C THR A 22 19.21 -20.35 16.70
N LEU A 23 18.85 -20.94 15.56
CA LEU A 23 19.70 -21.04 14.37
C LEU A 23 19.05 -20.35 13.19
N SER A 24 19.84 -19.99 12.18
CA SER A 24 19.33 -19.46 10.91
C SER A 24 19.91 -20.15 9.69
N THR A 25 19.09 -20.31 8.65
CA THR A 25 19.52 -20.89 7.37
C THR A 25 20.07 -19.83 6.39
N ILE A 26 20.00 -18.56 6.75
CA ILE A 26 20.37 -17.43 5.88
C ILE A 26 19.58 -17.50 4.55
N GLY A 27 18.26 -17.64 4.63
CA GLY A 27 17.36 -17.88 3.50
C GLY A 27 17.37 -19.33 3.01
N HIS A 28 16.98 -19.54 1.74
CA HIS A 28 17.01 -20.89 1.15
C HIS A 28 18.41 -21.49 1.11
N PHE A 29 18.52 -22.75 1.47
CA PHE A 29 19.77 -23.52 1.40
C PHE A 29 19.72 -24.62 0.34
N LYS A 30 18.51 -24.95 -0.16
CA LYS A 30 18.24 -25.79 -1.32
C LYS A 30 17.51 -25.00 -2.39
N ASP A 31 17.87 -25.18 -3.66
CA ASP A 31 17.14 -24.63 -4.81
C ASP A 31 17.33 -25.50 -6.05
N LEU A 32 16.60 -25.21 -7.12
CA LEU A 32 16.84 -25.82 -8.42
C LEU A 32 18.25 -25.44 -8.93
N PRO A 33 18.95 -26.33 -9.63
CA PRO A 33 20.31 -26.06 -10.12
C PRO A 33 20.35 -24.86 -11.08
N ASP A 34 21.41 -24.03 -10.99
CA ASP A 34 21.51 -22.80 -11.80
C ASP A 34 21.78 -23.06 -13.27
N SER A 35 22.55 -24.12 -13.60
CA SER A 35 22.99 -24.43 -14.96
C SER A 35 22.04 -25.34 -15.75
N GLN A 36 21.03 -25.89 -15.09
CA GLN A 36 20.10 -26.87 -15.70
C GLN A 36 18.65 -26.51 -15.37
N ILE A 37 17.70 -27.06 -16.12
CA ILE A 37 16.29 -26.84 -15.88
C ILE A 37 15.87 -27.36 -14.49
N GLY A 38 16.46 -28.49 -14.04
CA GLY A 38 16.23 -29.06 -12.72
C GLY A 38 14.79 -29.51 -12.46
N VAL A 39 14.00 -29.69 -13.51
CA VAL A 39 12.61 -30.14 -13.45
C VAL A 39 12.42 -31.19 -14.53
N ASP A 40 11.88 -32.34 -14.15
CA ASP A 40 11.46 -33.37 -15.12
C ASP A 40 10.32 -32.83 -15.97
N LEU A 41 10.43 -32.92 -17.31
CA LEU A 41 9.43 -32.34 -18.21
C LEU A 41 8.19 -33.19 -18.42
N GLN A 42 8.16 -34.43 -17.90
CA GLN A 42 7.00 -35.33 -17.98
C GLN A 42 6.21 -35.32 -16.67
N THR A 43 6.91 -35.40 -15.53
CA THR A 43 6.31 -35.50 -14.20
C THR A 43 6.20 -34.17 -13.50
N TYR A 44 6.95 -33.15 -13.97
CA TYR A 44 7.14 -31.84 -13.33
C TYR A 44 7.80 -31.92 -11.96
N GLU A 45 8.43 -33.02 -11.61
CA GLU A 45 9.13 -33.17 -10.33
C GLU A 45 10.43 -32.33 -10.33
N PRO A 46 10.64 -31.50 -9.28
CA PRO A 46 11.84 -30.69 -9.14
C PRO A 46 12.99 -31.48 -8.53
N THR A 47 14.20 -31.28 -9.01
CA THR A 47 15.43 -31.77 -8.39
C THR A 47 16.13 -30.63 -7.67
N PHE A 48 16.06 -30.61 -6.34
CA PHE A 48 16.73 -29.60 -5.52
C PHE A 48 18.18 -29.98 -5.22
N VAL A 49 19.05 -28.97 -5.27
CA VAL A 49 20.46 -29.07 -4.90
C VAL A 49 20.79 -28.09 -3.79
N TYR A 50 21.77 -28.40 -2.97
CA TYR A 50 22.25 -27.47 -1.94
C TYR A 50 23.07 -26.36 -2.60
N HIS A 51 22.90 -25.13 -2.10
CA HIS A 51 23.76 -24.02 -2.50
C HIS A 51 25.23 -24.32 -2.10
N GLU A 52 26.18 -24.07 -2.99
CA GLU A 52 27.61 -24.38 -2.77
C GLU A 52 28.13 -23.87 -1.42
N LYS A 53 27.78 -22.65 -1.04
CA LYS A 53 28.22 -22.03 0.22
C LYS A 53 27.50 -22.57 1.45
N LYS A 54 26.48 -23.44 1.31
CA LYS A 54 25.63 -23.94 2.40
C LYS A 54 25.60 -25.45 2.50
N GLN A 55 26.55 -26.15 1.87
CA GLN A 55 26.63 -27.61 1.90
C GLN A 55 26.86 -28.18 3.30
N HIS A 56 27.44 -27.42 4.24
CA HIS A 56 27.63 -27.76 5.63
C HIS A 56 26.35 -27.67 6.47
N LEU A 57 25.38 -26.87 6.05
CA LEU A 57 24.20 -26.57 6.87
C LEU A 57 23.31 -27.76 7.22
N PRO A 58 23.05 -28.75 6.33
CA PRO A 58 22.24 -29.91 6.67
C PRO A 58 22.81 -30.72 7.84
N GLU A 59 24.13 -30.87 7.88
CA GLU A 59 24.79 -31.60 8.98
C GLU A 59 24.74 -30.82 10.30
N GLU A 60 24.95 -29.50 10.22
CA GLU A 60 24.83 -28.59 11.37
C GLU A 60 23.40 -28.63 11.96
N LEU A 61 22.38 -28.57 11.09
CA LEU A 61 20.98 -28.64 11.49
C LEU A 61 20.65 -29.97 12.16
N ARG A 62 21.04 -31.09 11.56
CA ARG A 62 20.83 -32.44 12.16
C ARG A 62 21.53 -32.61 13.52
N LYS A 63 22.76 -32.12 13.62
CA LYS A 63 23.50 -32.13 14.88
C LYS A 63 22.83 -31.29 15.96
N ALA A 64 22.36 -30.10 15.60
CA ALA A 64 21.71 -29.22 16.56
C ALA A 64 20.30 -29.69 16.97
N ALA A 65 19.58 -30.37 16.06
CA ALA A 65 18.22 -30.85 16.26
C ALA A 65 18.13 -32.19 16.99
N LYS A 66 19.25 -32.90 17.17
CA LYS A 66 19.28 -34.24 17.74
C LYS A 66 18.67 -34.29 19.14
N GLY A 67 17.54 -35.02 19.27
CA GLY A 67 16.81 -35.16 20.54
C GLY A 67 16.04 -33.92 21.00
N GLU A 68 16.07 -32.82 20.20
CA GLU A 68 15.40 -31.58 20.54
C GLU A 68 13.98 -31.51 19.95
N THR A 69 13.10 -30.74 20.62
CA THR A 69 11.89 -30.22 19.99
C THR A 69 12.28 -29.03 19.13
N VAL A 70 12.05 -29.10 17.82
CA VAL A 70 12.45 -28.10 16.84
C VAL A 70 11.24 -27.29 16.47
N MET A 71 11.32 -25.95 16.65
CA MET A 71 10.36 -24.97 16.13
C MET A 71 10.84 -24.47 14.76
N LEU A 72 10.09 -24.79 13.71
CA LEU A 72 10.33 -24.35 12.34
C LEU A 72 9.65 -23.00 12.13
N ALA A 73 10.41 -21.92 12.30
CA ALA A 73 9.90 -20.56 12.43
C ALA A 73 10.27 -19.66 11.25
N GLY A 74 10.17 -20.20 10.03
CA GLY A 74 10.21 -19.41 8.79
C GLY A 74 9.08 -18.37 8.74
N ASP A 75 9.23 -17.34 7.90
CA ASP A 75 8.21 -16.29 7.73
C ASP A 75 6.83 -16.88 7.46
N PRO A 76 5.74 -16.16 7.82
CA PRO A 76 4.38 -16.65 7.63
C PRO A 76 3.90 -16.49 6.18
N ASP A 77 4.76 -16.82 5.21
CA ASP A 77 4.46 -16.84 3.80
C ASP A 77 4.89 -18.17 3.13
N ARG A 78 4.65 -18.31 1.85
CA ARG A 78 4.97 -19.53 1.08
C ARG A 78 6.47 -19.81 1.00
N GLU A 79 7.30 -18.78 0.96
CA GLU A 79 8.77 -18.91 0.92
C GLU A 79 9.30 -19.43 2.29
N GLY A 80 8.85 -18.81 3.39
CA GLY A 80 9.21 -19.25 4.73
C GLY A 80 8.66 -20.64 5.08
N TYR A 81 7.48 -20.98 4.54
CA TYR A 81 6.96 -22.35 4.65
C TYR A 81 7.83 -23.35 3.88
N ALA A 82 8.29 -23.02 2.66
CA ALA A 82 9.17 -23.89 1.88
C ALA A 82 10.53 -24.09 2.56
N ILE A 83 11.11 -23.03 3.14
CA ILE A 83 12.34 -23.16 3.95
C ILE A 83 12.09 -24.10 5.12
N SER A 84 10.95 -23.97 5.81
CA SER A 84 10.56 -24.85 6.92
C SER A 84 10.39 -26.31 6.46
N CYS A 85 9.81 -26.57 5.27
CA CYS A 85 9.75 -27.90 4.67
C CYS A 85 11.14 -28.48 4.44
N HIS A 86 12.03 -27.71 3.85
CA HIS A 86 13.39 -28.17 3.59
C HIS A 86 14.16 -28.46 4.88
N ILE A 87 13.98 -27.67 5.94
CA ILE A 87 14.56 -27.93 7.26
C ILE A 87 13.95 -29.20 7.85
N TYR A 88 12.61 -29.33 7.80
CA TYR A 88 11.90 -30.49 8.29
C TYR A 88 12.44 -31.79 7.71
N GLU A 89 12.63 -31.84 6.37
CA GLU A 89 13.22 -33.00 5.70
C GLU A 89 14.60 -33.41 6.25
N GLU A 90 15.42 -32.41 6.62
CA GLU A 90 16.76 -32.68 7.17
C GLU A 90 16.73 -33.15 8.61
N VAL A 91 15.79 -32.68 9.44
CA VAL A 91 15.85 -32.88 10.90
C VAL A 91 14.85 -33.90 11.44
N LYS A 92 13.79 -34.25 10.68
CA LYS A 92 12.69 -35.11 11.16
C LYS A 92 13.12 -36.46 11.71
N SER A 93 14.23 -37.03 11.20
CA SER A 93 14.75 -38.34 11.64
C SER A 93 15.56 -38.31 12.96
N VAL A 94 16.01 -37.14 13.37
CA VAL A 94 16.88 -36.94 14.54
C VAL A 94 16.26 -36.09 15.64
N ALA A 95 15.26 -35.25 15.29
CA ALA A 95 14.53 -34.44 16.25
C ALA A 95 13.55 -35.27 17.08
N LYS A 96 13.26 -34.81 18.30
CA LYS A 96 12.21 -35.40 19.14
C LYS A 96 10.82 -35.07 18.60
N ALA A 97 10.63 -33.84 18.12
CA ALA A 97 9.41 -33.37 17.48
C ALA A 97 9.73 -32.14 16.60
N CYS A 98 8.94 -31.92 15.54
CA CYS A 98 9.03 -30.75 14.69
C CYS A 98 7.71 -30.04 14.71
N LEU A 99 7.69 -28.73 15.07
CA LEU A 99 6.51 -27.90 15.15
C LEU A 99 6.67 -26.71 14.21
N ARG A 100 5.62 -26.33 13.51
CA ARG A 100 5.54 -25.08 12.76
C ARG A 100 5.15 -23.94 13.69
N MET A 101 5.96 -22.89 13.72
CA MET A 101 5.73 -21.65 14.45
C MET A 101 5.67 -20.49 13.48
N GLU A 102 4.56 -19.78 13.42
CA GLU A 102 4.38 -18.61 12.55
C GLU A 102 4.58 -17.32 13.35
N ILE A 103 5.54 -16.49 12.94
CA ILE A 103 5.92 -15.27 13.65
C ILE A 103 5.41 -14.07 12.86
N PHE A 104 4.42 -13.38 13.40
CA PHE A 104 3.86 -12.16 12.81
C PHE A 104 4.47 -10.87 13.40
N GLU A 105 5.07 -10.96 14.59
CA GLU A 105 5.88 -9.90 15.20
C GLU A 105 6.98 -10.50 16.10
N VAL A 106 8.17 -9.88 16.08
CA VAL A 106 9.32 -10.36 16.85
C VAL A 106 9.40 -9.59 18.17
N THR A 107 8.35 -9.77 19.01
CA THR A 107 8.24 -9.24 20.37
C THR A 107 8.09 -10.37 21.36
N GLU A 108 8.29 -10.10 22.66
CA GLU A 108 8.11 -11.15 23.69
C GLU A 108 6.68 -11.72 23.68
N LYS A 109 5.68 -10.83 23.57
CA LYS A 109 4.25 -11.21 23.49
C LYS A 109 4.01 -12.04 22.23
N GLY A 110 4.37 -11.53 21.04
CA GLY A 110 4.12 -12.20 19.76
C GLY A 110 4.83 -13.55 19.65
N LEU A 111 6.06 -13.67 20.17
CA LEU A 111 6.79 -14.93 20.18
C LEU A 111 6.15 -15.96 21.11
N LYS A 112 5.73 -15.58 22.33
CA LYS A 112 5.03 -16.48 23.26
C LYS A 112 3.69 -16.94 22.69
N GLU A 113 2.93 -16.06 22.08
CA GLU A 113 1.69 -16.43 21.38
C GLU A 113 1.94 -17.38 20.22
N SER A 114 2.95 -17.12 19.39
CA SER A 114 3.33 -17.99 18.27
C SER A 114 3.78 -19.37 18.75
N MET A 115 4.51 -19.44 19.86
CA MET A 115 4.89 -20.74 20.47
C MET A 115 3.67 -21.51 20.96
N THR A 116 2.70 -20.85 21.59
CA THR A 116 1.48 -21.50 22.09
C THR A 116 0.61 -22.02 20.95
N LYS A 117 0.61 -21.35 19.81
CA LYS A 117 -0.15 -21.70 18.59
C LYS A 117 0.61 -22.67 17.68
N ALA A 118 1.84 -23.05 18.02
CA ALA A 118 2.64 -23.95 17.20
C ALA A 118 1.99 -25.34 17.10
N VAL A 119 1.96 -25.88 15.88
CA VAL A 119 1.33 -27.17 15.56
C VAL A 119 2.36 -28.14 15.01
N PRO A 120 2.17 -29.49 15.18
CA PRO A 120 3.00 -30.45 14.50
C PRO A 120 3.13 -30.17 13.01
N PHE A 121 4.36 -30.24 12.48
CA PHE A 121 4.61 -29.83 11.10
C PHE A 121 3.79 -30.64 10.09
N GLU A 122 3.55 -31.91 10.36
CA GLU A 122 2.75 -32.84 9.54
C GLU A 122 1.27 -32.45 9.48
N GLN A 123 0.79 -31.64 10.43
CA GLN A 123 -0.60 -31.18 10.50
C GLN A 123 -0.80 -29.82 9.82
N THR A 124 0.27 -29.23 9.26
CA THR A 124 0.20 -27.94 8.58
C THR A 124 -0.35 -28.08 7.15
N ASN A 125 -0.71 -26.94 6.55
CA ASN A 125 -1.25 -26.93 5.19
C ASN A 125 -0.15 -27.14 4.14
N ALA A 126 0.07 -28.38 3.72
CA ALA A 126 1.02 -28.73 2.65
C ALA A 126 0.73 -28.02 1.32
N GLY A 127 -0.49 -27.50 1.11
CA GLY A 127 -0.83 -26.69 -0.06
C GLY A 127 0.02 -25.44 -0.22
N LEU A 128 0.57 -24.89 0.86
CA LEU A 128 1.52 -23.78 0.81
C LEU A 128 2.83 -24.18 0.12
N TYR A 129 3.33 -25.38 0.39
CA TYR A 129 4.52 -25.92 -0.27
C TYR A 129 4.25 -26.21 -1.75
N HIS A 130 3.10 -26.79 -2.07
CA HIS A 130 2.71 -27.03 -3.46
C HIS A 130 2.54 -25.71 -4.23
N ALA A 131 2.03 -24.66 -3.58
CA ALA A 131 1.96 -23.32 -4.19
C ALA A 131 3.34 -22.69 -4.43
N PHE A 132 4.29 -22.90 -3.53
CA PHE A 132 5.70 -22.54 -3.74
C PHE A 132 6.30 -23.32 -4.92
N LEU A 133 6.13 -24.66 -4.95
CA LEU A 133 6.63 -25.52 -6.02
C LEU A 133 6.06 -25.11 -7.38
N GLY A 134 4.74 -24.94 -7.47
CA GLY A 134 4.07 -24.54 -8.72
C GLY A 134 4.62 -23.22 -9.27
N ARG A 135 4.84 -22.25 -8.37
CA ARG A 135 5.50 -21.00 -8.74
C ARG A 135 6.93 -21.22 -9.20
N ARG A 136 7.74 -21.94 -8.42
CA ARG A 136 9.16 -22.14 -8.68
C ARG A 136 9.41 -22.89 -10.00
N ILE A 137 8.64 -23.98 -10.21
CA ILE A 137 8.66 -24.77 -11.43
C ILE A 137 8.19 -23.94 -12.63
N GLY A 138 7.06 -23.23 -12.50
CA GLY A 138 6.56 -22.36 -13.57
C GLY A 138 7.55 -21.28 -13.98
N ASP A 139 8.20 -20.61 -13.02
CA ASP A 139 9.24 -19.62 -13.31
C ASP A 139 10.45 -20.25 -14.02
N ARG A 140 10.85 -21.47 -13.64
CA ARG A 140 11.94 -22.21 -14.25
C ARG A 140 11.60 -22.62 -15.70
N LEU A 141 10.43 -23.22 -15.92
CA LEU A 141 9.99 -23.64 -17.26
C LEU A 141 9.88 -22.44 -18.22
N VAL A 142 9.19 -21.38 -17.79
CA VAL A 142 9.04 -20.17 -18.61
C VAL A 142 10.40 -19.55 -18.93
N GLY A 143 11.27 -19.38 -17.93
CA GLY A 143 12.57 -18.76 -18.08
C GLY A 143 13.51 -19.57 -18.99
N TYR A 144 13.65 -20.85 -18.76
CA TYR A 144 14.62 -21.71 -19.46
C TYR A 144 14.18 -22.12 -20.87
N ILE A 145 12.87 -22.26 -21.10
CA ILE A 145 12.35 -22.65 -22.42
C ILE A 145 12.20 -21.43 -23.33
N LEU A 146 11.59 -20.34 -22.82
CA LEU A 146 11.23 -19.21 -23.68
C LEU A 146 12.37 -18.20 -23.87
N SER A 147 13.28 -18.03 -22.90
CA SER A 147 14.38 -17.06 -23.06
C SER A 147 15.32 -17.38 -24.23
N PRO A 148 15.73 -18.65 -24.46
CA PRO A 148 16.53 -19.00 -25.65
C PRO A 148 15.81 -18.77 -26.98
N ILE A 149 14.46 -19.01 -27.00
CA ILE A 149 13.64 -18.77 -28.20
C ILE A 149 13.59 -17.28 -28.51
N ALA A 150 13.27 -16.45 -27.51
CA ALA A 150 13.24 -14.99 -27.66
C ALA A 150 14.60 -14.44 -28.08
N SER A 151 15.69 -14.90 -27.46
CA SER A 151 17.05 -14.47 -27.78
C SER A 151 17.45 -14.80 -29.22
N ARG A 152 17.10 -15.99 -29.72
CA ARG A 152 17.35 -16.39 -31.11
C ARG A 152 16.52 -15.56 -32.09
N SER A 153 15.21 -15.40 -31.81
CA SER A 153 14.29 -14.68 -32.70
C SER A 153 14.66 -13.20 -32.83
N LEU A 154 15.09 -12.59 -31.73
CA LEU A 154 15.42 -11.15 -31.67
C LEU A 154 16.90 -10.85 -31.86
N ARG A 155 17.72 -11.88 -32.11
CA ARG A 155 19.20 -11.79 -32.35
C ARG A 155 19.94 -11.01 -31.26
N ASN A 156 19.47 -11.12 -30.01
CA ASN A 156 20.11 -10.49 -28.86
C ASN A 156 19.78 -11.29 -27.59
N LYS A 157 20.51 -11.06 -26.50
CA LYS A 157 20.30 -11.75 -25.24
C LYS A 157 19.08 -11.14 -24.48
N TYR A 158 17.98 -11.89 -24.45
CA TYR A 158 16.77 -11.52 -23.74
C TYR A 158 16.37 -12.57 -22.72
N SER A 159 15.78 -12.14 -21.64
CA SER A 159 15.15 -13.02 -20.65
C SER A 159 13.62 -12.90 -20.73
N VAL A 160 12.95 -14.04 -20.62
CA VAL A 160 11.49 -14.15 -20.51
C VAL A 160 11.15 -14.68 -19.14
N GLY A 161 10.15 -14.12 -18.48
CA GLY A 161 9.72 -14.56 -17.16
C GLY A 161 8.24 -14.32 -16.95
N ARG A 162 7.63 -15.14 -16.12
CA ARG A 162 6.19 -15.14 -15.83
C ARG A 162 5.70 -13.81 -15.22
N VAL A 163 6.55 -13.07 -14.53
CA VAL A 163 6.21 -11.76 -13.95
C VAL A 163 6.71 -10.62 -14.84
N GLN A 164 7.98 -10.67 -15.25
CA GLN A 164 8.59 -9.58 -16.00
C GLN A 164 7.97 -9.37 -17.39
N SER A 165 7.60 -10.43 -18.10
CA SER A 165 7.03 -10.29 -19.44
C SER A 165 5.62 -9.68 -19.43
N PRO A 166 4.69 -10.07 -18.57
CA PRO A 166 3.43 -9.35 -18.38
C PRO A 166 3.62 -7.89 -17.94
N ALA A 167 4.59 -7.61 -17.06
CA ALA A 167 4.89 -6.24 -16.65
C ALA A 167 5.35 -5.37 -17.84
N VAL A 168 6.25 -5.88 -18.68
CA VAL A 168 6.66 -5.22 -19.93
C VAL A 168 5.46 -5.02 -20.85
N ARG A 169 4.58 -6.03 -20.98
CA ARG A 169 3.38 -5.93 -21.81
C ARG A 169 2.46 -4.80 -21.35
N LEU A 170 2.22 -4.66 -20.03
CA LEU A 170 1.41 -3.57 -19.47
C LEU A 170 2.01 -2.19 -19.82
N VAL A 171 3.33 -2.05 -19.70
CA VAL A 171 4.02 -0.79 -20.04
C VAL A 171 3.91 -0.50 -21.55
N VAL A 172 4.12 -1.52 -22.39
CA VAL A 172 4.01 -1.36 -23.86
C VAL A 172 2.58 -0.98 -24.27
N ASP A 173 1.57 -1.63 -23.71
CA ASP A 173 0.18 -1.32 -24.04
C ASP A 173 -0.18 0.10 -23.60
N ARG A 174 0.28 0.53 -22.41
CA ARG A 174 0.13 1.92 -21.95
C ARG A 174 0.84 2.93 -22.87
N GLU A 175 2.06 2.65 -23.32
CA GLU A 175 2.77 3.51 -24.29
C GLU A 175 2.07 3.55 -25.65
N ARG A 176 1.46 2.44 -26.09
CA ARG A 176 0.62 2.42 -27.29
C ARG A 176 -0.62 3.29 -27.16
N GLU A 177 -1.32 3.19 -26.01
CA GLU A 177 -2.45 4.08 -25.67
C GLU A 177 -2.03 5.56 -25.74
N ILE A 178 -0.89 5.90 -25.13
CA ILE A 178 -0.36 7.27 -25.13
C ILE A 178 0.01 7.73 -26.54
N ARG A 179 0.69 6.90 -27.34
CA ARG A 179 1.11 7.24 -28.71
C ARG A 179 -0.06 7.35 -29.68
N ASN A 180 -1.07 6.50 -29.52
CA ASN A 180 -2.25 6.49 -30.39
C ASN A 180 -3.31 7.48 -29.93
N PHE A 181 -3.10 8.15 -28.80
CA PHE A 181 -4.04 9.12 -28.27
C PHE A 181 -4.09 10.36 -29.16
N THR A 182 -5.27 10.62 -29.69
CA THR A 182 -5.55 11.87 -30.41
C THR A 182 -6.23 12.85 -29.47
N ALA A 183 -5.55 13.94 -29.17
CA ALA A 183 -6.09 14.95 -28.29
C ALA A 183 -7.18 15.75 -28.99
N SER A 184 -8.36 15.85 -28.36
CA SER A 184 -9.46 16.69 -28.78
C SER A 184 -9.51 17.97 -27.96
N LEU A 185 -9.90 19.07 -28.62
CA LEU A 185 -10.19 20.33 -27.94
C LEU A 185 -11.59 20.24 -27.32
N TYR A 186 -11.74 20.91 -26.20
CA TYR A 186 -13.02 21.18 -25.57
C TYR A 186 -12.95 22.52 -24.84
N TRP A 187 -14.11 23.07 -24.57
CA TRP A 187 -14.23 24.40 -23.94
C TRP A 187 -15.01 24.26 -22.64
N LEU A 188 -14.56 25.01 -21.63
CA LEU A 188 -15.26 25.18 -20.35
C LEU A 188 -15.78 26.62 -20.29
N LEU A 189 -17.09 26.78 -20.19
CA LEU A 189 -17.71 28.05 -19.96
C LEU A 189 -17.80 28.31 -18.46
N ASN A 190 -17.25 29.44 -18.03
CA ASN A 190 -17.38 29.92 -16.66
C ASN A 190 -17.75 31.40 -16.60
N ILE A 191 -18.29 31.80 -15.46
CA ILE A 191 -18.57 33.19 -15.14
C ILE A 191 -17.86 33.54 -13.84
N GLN A 192 -17.33 34.74 -13.78
CA GLN A 192 -16.79 35.32 -12.56
C GLN A 192 -17.89 36.11 -11.87
N LEU A 193 -18.17 35.75 -10.63
CA LEU A 193 -19.18 36.34 -9.77
C LEU A 193 -18.51 37.00 -8.57
N THR A 194 -19.10 38.12 -8.11
CA THR A 194 -18.61 38.83 -6.92
C THR A 194 -19.75 39.19 -6.01
N LYS A 195 -19.55 38.94 -4.70
CA LYS A 195 -20.43 39.38 -3.62
C LYS A 195 -19.58 39.80 -2.42
N ASP A 196 -19.92 40.96 -1.86
CA ASP A 196 -19.29 41.53 -0.66
C ASP A 196 -17.73 41.52 -0.72
N GLY A 197 -17.20 41.85 -1.90
CA GLY A 197 -15.77 41.86 -2.17
C GLY A 197 -15.13 40.47 -2.38
N THR A 198 -15.89 39.37 -2.28
CA THR A 198 -15.43 38.02 -2.56
C THR A 198 -15.73 37.64 -3.99
N SER A 199 -14.69 37.38 -4.78
CA SER A 199 -14.82 36.96 -6.18
C SER A 199 -14.63 35.45 -6.28
N PHE A 200 -15.48 34.78 -7.09
CA PHE A 200 -15.44 33.33 -7.28
C PHE A 200 -15.91 32.94 -8.69
N LEU A 201 -15.56 31.71 -9.12
CA LEU A 201 -15.92 31.17 -10.41
C LEU A 201 -17.10 30.22 -10.32
N ALA A 202 -18.04 30.34 -11.26
CA ALA A 202 -19.09 29.35 -11.47
C ALA A 202 -18.97 28.78 -12.90
N TYR A 203 -18.99 27.48 -13.03
CA TYR A 203 -18.87 26.76 -14.30
C TYR A 203 -20.24 26.33 -14.79
N HIS A 204 -20.44 26.37 -16.10
CA HIS A 204 -21.68 25.91 -16.72
C HIS A 204 -21.93 24.44 -16.41
N VAL A 205 -23.17 24.07 -16.04
CA VAL A 205 -23.51 22.69 -15.57
C VAL A 205 -23.31 21.61 -16.65
N LYS A 206 -23.36 21.95 -17.93
CA LYS A 206 -23.04 21.04 -19.04
C LYS A 206 -21.59 20.54 -18.98
N GLY A 207 -20.70 21.32 -18.32
CA GLY A 207 -19.29 21.02 -18.25
C GLY A 207 -18.57 21.25 -19.56
N LYS A 208 -18.23 20.20 -20.31
CA LYS A 208 -17.45 20.31 -21.55
C LYS A 208 -18.32 20.59 -22.77
N PHE A 209 -17.87 21.54 -23.59
CA PHE A 209 -18.40 21.81 -24.92
C PHE A 209 -17.40 21.29 -25.96
N GLU A 210 -17.87 20.47 -26.88
CA GLU A 210 -17.03 19.90 -27.94
C GLU A 210 -16.82 20.84 -29.11
N ALA A 211 -17.78 21.76 -29.33
CA ALA A 211 -17.70 22.82 -30.32
C ALA A 211 -17.62 24.18 -29.65
N GLN A 212 -16.66 25.00 -30.09
CA GLN A 212 -16.50 26.38 -29.63
C GLN A 212 -17.72 27.24 -29.92
N ALA A 213 -18.36 27.04 -31.09
CA ALA A 213 -19.52 27.78 -31.53
C ALA A 213 -20.70 27.62 -30.54
N ASP A 214 -20.92 26.40 -29.98
CA ASP A 214 -22.00 26.18 -29.03
C ASP A 214 -21.78 26.96 -27.72
N ALA A 215 -20.53 26.99 -27.23
CA ALA A 215 -20.19 27.74 -26.05
C ALA A 215 -20.22 29.24 -26.28
N ALA A 216 -19.79 29.72 -27.48
CA ALA A 216 -19.85 31.13 -27.88
C ALA A 216 -21.29 31.65 -28.03
N ALA A 217 -22.19 30.83 -28.56
CA ALA A 217 -23.61 31.17 -28.63
C ALA A 217 -24.24 31.39 -27.25
N LEU A 218 -23.86 30.55 -26.26
CA LEU A 218 -24.29 30.73 -24.87
C LEU A 218 -23.70 31.99 -24.24
N ILE A 219 -22.42 32.30 -24.49
CA ILE A 219 -21.80 33.55 -24.04
C ILE A 219 -22.60 34.75 -24.56
N SER A 220 -22.92 34.76 -25.87
CA SER A 220 -23.70 35.86 -26.47
C SER A 220 -25.06 36.04 -25.81
N ARG A 221 -25.71 34.98 -25.38
CA ARG A 221 -27.00 35.01 -24.67
C ARG A 221 -26.91 35.60 -23.27
N ILE A 222 -25.81 35.34 -22.55
CA ILE A 222 -25.61 35.77 -21.16
C ILE A 222 -24.82 37.09 -21.05
N ALA A 223 -24.27 37.61 -22.16
CA ALA A 223 -23.33 38.73 -22.13
C ALA A 223 -23.99 40.05 -21.61
N SER A 224 -25.27 40.24 -21.91
CA SER A 224 -26.02 41.44 -21.47
C SER A 224 -26.41 41.38 -19.99
N GLU A 225 -26.35 40.22 -19.37
CA GLU A 225 -26.75 40.05 -17.98
C GLU A 225 -25.61 40.52 -17.05
N THR A 226 -25.95 41.37 -16.12
CA THR A 226 -25.02 41.93 -15.13
C THR A 226 -25.08 41.20 -13.78
N HIS A 227 -26.08 40.34 -13.60
CA HIS A 227 -26.31 39.61 -12.36
C HIS A 227 -26.61 38.14 -12.64
N ALA A 228 -26.26 37.29 -11.65
CA ALA A 228 -26.64 35.89 -11.57
C ALA A 228 -27.56 35.68 -10.37
N THR A 229 -28.65 34.93 -10.52
CA THR A 229 -29.59 34.65 -9.45
C THR A 229 -29.29 33.29 -8.84
N ALA A 230 -29.09 33.20 -7.54
CA ALA A 230 -28.88 31.95 -6.83
C ALA A 230 -30.17 31.12 -6.80
N ARG A 231 -30.22 30.00 -7.53
CA ARG A 231 -31.38 29.10 -7.63
C ARG A 231 -31.32 28.01 -6.55
N LYS A 232 -30.13 27.60 -6.15
CA LYS A 232 -29.93 26.59 -5.11
C LYS A 232 -28.72 26.95 -4.28
N VAL A 233 -28.87 26.81 -2.96
CA VAL A 233 -27.79 26.93 -1.98
C VAL A 233 -27.84 25.68 -1.13
N GLU A 234 -26.88 24.79 -1.28
CA GLU A 234 -26.78 23.55 -0.52
C GLU A 234 -25.51 23.57 0.32
N LYS A 235 -25.68 23.53 1.64
CA LYS A 235 -24.57 23.41 2.60
C LYS A 235 -24.63 22.04 3.23
N LYS A 236 -23.51 21.33 3.20
CA LYS A 236 -23.41 19.97 3.76
C LYS A 236 -22.08 19.79 4.44
N GLU A 237 -22.11 19.26 5.66
CA GLU A 237 -20.88 18.76 6.27
C GLU A 237 -20.48 17.46 5.57
N THR A 238 -19.30 17.46 4.99
CA THR A 238 -18.69 16.26 4.40
C THR A 238 -17.55 15.78 5.28
N ARG A 239 -17.38 14.46 5.35
CA ARG A 239 -16.35 13.81 6.16
C ARG A 239 -15.42 13.02 5.28
N GLN A 240 -14.15 13.13 5.58
CA GLN A 240 -13.09 12.36 4.94
C GLN A 240 -12.45 11.47 6.00
N ALA A 241 -12.67 10.17 5.86
CA ALA A 241 -12.08 9.19 6.78
C ALA A 241 -10.59 8.97 6.50
N ALA A 242 -9.84 8.64 7.54
CA ALA A 242 -8.47 8.18 7.39
C ALA A 242 -8.44 6.85 6.64
N LYS A 243 -7.39 6.65 5.86
CA LYS A 243 -7.13 5.36 5.20
C LYS A 243 -6.68 4.30 6.22
N PRO A 244 -6.88 3.00 5.93
CA PRO A 244 -6.44 1.91 6.79
C PRO A 244 -4.91 1.87 6.95
N PRO A 245 -4.39 1.07 7.90
CA PRO A 245 -2.96 0.76 7.95
C PRO A 245 -2.47 0.21 6.62
N PHE A 246 -1.17 0.24 6.38
CA PHE A 246 -0.60 -0.17 5.13
C PHE A 246 -0.75 -1.67 4.86
N THR A 247 -1.10 -2.00 3.63
CA THR A 247 -0.74 -3.26 2.98
C THR A 247 0.65 -3.14 2.35
N THR A 248 1.22 -4.24 1.87
CA THR A 248 2.50 -4.22 1.14
C THR A 248 2.47 -3.24 -0.05
N VAL A 249 1.41 -3.28 -0.84
CA VAL A 249 1.28 -2.43 -2.04
C VAL A 249 1.13 -0.96 -1.67
N ASP A 250 0.30 -0.67 -0.67
CA ASP A 250 0.09 0.71 -0.21
C ASP A 250 1.36 1.31 0.39
N LEU A 251 2.14 0.50 1.14
CA LEU A 251 3.43 0.93 1.69
C LEU A 251 4.43 1.27 0.58
N GLN A 252 4.54 0.41 -0.44
CA GLN A 252 5.42 0.67 -1.58
C GLN A 252 5.02 1.95 -2.32
N ALA A 253 3.72 2.16 -2.57
CA ALA A 253 3.21 3.35 -3.24
C ALA A 253 3.48 4.62 -2.41
N ALA A 254 3.19 4.59 -1.11
CA ALA A 254 3.44 5.74 -0.23
C ALA A 254 4.93 6.04 -0.07
N ALA A 255 5.77 5.02 0.07
CA ALA A 255 7.23 5.18 0.16
C ALA A 255 7.82 5.75 -1.15
N ALA A 256 7.33 5.30 -2.32
CA ALA A 256 7.73 5.85 -3.60
C ALA A 256 7.33 7.33 -3.75
N ALA A 257 6.09 7.68 -3.40
CA ALA A 257 5.58 9.03 -3.54
C ALA A 257 6.24 10.02 -2.55
N ARG A 258 6.36 9.62 -1.28
CA ARG A 258 6.79 10.53 -0.18
C ARG A 258 8.29 10.49 0.09
N LEU A 259 8.89 9.29 0.03
CA LEU A 259 10.29 9.08 0.40
C LEU A 259 11.21 8.93 -0.81
N LYS A 260 10.62 8.76 -2.01
CA LYS A 260 11.32 8.46 -3.27
C LYS A 260 12.10 7.14 -3.21
N PHE A 261 11.60 6.18 -2.42
CA PHE A 261 12.17 4.84 -2.34
C PHE A 261 11.64 3.95 -3.46
N THR A 262 12.51 3.11 -4.02
CA THR A 262 12.07 2.05 -4.94
C THR A 262 11.30 0.96 -4.17
N PRO A 263 10.42 0.19 -4.82
CA PRO A 263 9.76 -0.95 -4.20
C PRO A 263 10.74 -1.95 -3.57
N GLU A 264 11.86 -2.22 -4.24
CA GLU A 264 12.91 -3.11 -3.73
C GLU A 264 13.54 -2.58 -2.44
N LEU A 265 13.94 -1.30 -2.43
CA LEU A 265 14.49 -0.66 -1.23
C LEU A 265 13.47 -0.66 -0.09
N THR A 266 12.22 -0.31 -0.38
CA THR A 266 11.13 -0.31 0.60
C THR A 266 10.96 -1.68 1.26
N MET A 267 10.94 -2.75 0.47
CA MET A 267 10.81 -4.11 0.99
C MET A 267 12.02 -4.57 1.79
N LYS A 268 13.23 -4.20 1.35
CA LYS A 268 14.46 -4.48 2.10
C LYS A 268 14.47 -3.80 3.48
N LEU A 269 14.10 -2.52 3.52
CA LEU A 269 14.01 -1.76 4.77
C LEU A 269 12.91 -2.31 5.69
N ALA A 270 11.75 -2.64 5.14
CA ALA A 270 10.64 -3.22 5.90
C ALA A 270 11.00 -4.59 6.49
N GLN A 271 11.73 -5.43 5.75
CA GLN A 271 12.26 -6.70 6.28
C GLN A 271 13.21 -6.43 7.45
N GLY A 272 14.11 -5.45 7.33
CA GLY A 272 15.00 -5.07 8.42
C GLY A 272 14.23 -4.63 9.67
N LEU A 273 13.23 -3.77 9.53
CA LEU A 273 12.38 -3.34 10.64
C LEU A 273 11.63 -4.51 11.29
N PHE A 274 11.11 -5.45 10.50
CA PHE A 274 10.44 -6.65 11.00
C PHE A 274 11.41 -7.58 11.76
N ASP A 275 12.59 -7.88 11.21
CA ASP A 275 13.58 -8.73 11.82
C ASP A 275 14.08 -8.20 13.18
N HIS A 276 14.09 -6.88 13.33
CA HIS A 276 14.39 -6.19 14.58
C HIS A 276 13.20 -6.05 15.53
N GLY A 277 12.02 -6.53 15.12
CA GLY A 277 10.80 -6.49 15.93
C GLY A 277 10.22 -5.09 16.12
N LEU A 278 10.41 -4.19 15.14
CA LEU A 278 9.92 -2.82 15.16
C LEU A 278 8.55 -2.66 14.50
N ILE A 279 8.24 -3.53 13.51
CA ILE A 279 6.96 -3.57 12.83
C ILE A 279 6.44 -5.01 12.76
N THR A 280 5.14 -5.15 12.49
CA THR A 280 4.51 -6.42 12.13
C THR A 280 5.01 -6.92 10.77
N TYR A 281 4.72 -8.16 10.43
CA TYR A 281 5.10 -8.76 9.15
C TYR A 281 4.64 -7.89 7.97
N HIS A 282 5.57 -7.56 7.10
CA HIS A 282 5.40 -6.54 6.07
C HIS A 282 4.87 -7.07 4.73
N ARG A 283 4.78 -8.39 4.53
CA ARG A 283 4.17 -8.99 3.33
C ARG A 283 2.74 -9.42 3.64
N THR A 284 1.85 -8.45 3.58
CA THR A 284 0.44 -8.64 3.93
C THR A 284 -0.47 -7.83 3.00
N ASP A 285 -1.64 -8.35 2.73
CA ASP A 285 -2.76 -7.67 2.09
C ASP A 285 -3.89 -7.33 3.09
N SER A 286 -3.66 -7.62 4.37
CA SER A 286 -4.55 -7.29 5.46
C SER A 286 -4.43 -5.82 5.87
N VAL A 287 -5.55 -5.28 6.34
CA VAL A 287 -5.63 -3.96 6.98
C VAL A 287 -6.15 -4.05 8.41
N ARG A 288 -6.27 -5.26 8.97
CA ARG A 288 -6.67 -5.48 10.34
C ARG A 288 -5.57 -5.06 11.30
N MET A 289 -5.92 -4.58 12.47
CA MET A 289 -4.99 -4.35 13.58
C MET A 289 -5.46 -5.09 14.84
N ASP A 290 -4.52 -5.51 15.66
CA ASP A 290 -4.75 -6.09 16.99
C ASP A 290 -5.49 -5.10 17.89
N GLU A 291 -6.47 -5.58 18.66
CA GLU A 291 -7.30 -4.73 19.51
C GLU A 291 -6.51 -4.09 20.66
N ALA A 292 -5.51 -4.79 21.21
CA ALA A 292 -4.65 -4.24 22.25
C ALA A 292 -3.80 -3.09 21.70
N PHE A 293 -3.27 -3.23 20.48
CA PHE A 293 -2.52 -2.17 19.82
C PHE A 293 -3.41 -0.96 19.47
N ILE A 294 -4.65 -1.19 19.05
CA ILE A 294 -5.64 -0.11 18.86
C ILE A 294 -5.85 0.65 20.18
N ALA A 295 -5.95 -0.05 21.32
CA ALA A 295 -6.07 0.59 22.62
C ALA A 295 -4.83 1.43 22.99
N GLU A 296 -3.63 0.97 22.67
CA GLU A 296 -2.38 1.72 22.83
C GLU A 296 -2.39 3.02 21.99
N ILE A 297 -2.77 2.92 20.69
CA ILE A 297 -2.91 4.11 19.82
C ILE A 297 -3.89 5.11 20.43
N ARG A 298 -5.03 4.65 20.90
CA ARG A 298 -6.06 5.54 21.48
C ARG A 298 -5.58 6.24 22.74
N THR A 299 -4.84 5.54 23.59
CA THR A 299 -4.20 6.14 24.77
C THR A 299 -3.15 7.19 24.37
N PHE A 300 -2.30 6.88 23.42
CA PHE A 300 -1.32 7.80 22.87
C PHE A 300 -1.97 9.05 22.28
N LEU A 301 -3.00 8.89 21.46
CA LEU A 301 -3.73 10.00 20.85
C LEU A 301 -4.41 10.90 21.90
N ALA A 302 -5.02 10.31 22.93
CA ALA A 302 -5.63 11.09 24.01
C ALA A 302 -4.63 12.01 24.72
N GLN A 303 -3.40 11.53 24.91
CA GLN A 303 -2.33 12.25 25.59
C GLN A 303 -1.61 13.26 24.68
N SER A 304 -1.39 12.92 23.42
CA SER A 304 -0.54 13.73 22.50
C SER A 304 -1.31 14.73 21.66
N VAL A 305 -2.54 14.40 21.24
CA VAL A 305 -3.33 15.23 20.31
C VAL A 305 -4.64 15.72 20.93
N GLY A 306 -5.18 14.99 21.88
CA GLY A 306 -6.40 15.34 22.61
C GLY A 306 -7.64 14.52 22.22
N ALA A 307 -8.60 14.44 23.12
CA ALA A 307 -9.80 13.60 22.99
C ALA A 307 -10.68 13.94 21.77
N ALA A 308 -10.66 15.17 21.28
CA ALA A 308 -11.44 15.59 20.12
C ALA A 308 -11.03 14.84 18.82
N TYR A 309 -9.80 14.33 18.77
CA TYR A 309 -9.28 13.59 17.64
C TYR A 309 -9.56 12.08 17.69
N LEU A 310 -10.20 11.62 18.76
CA LEU A 310 -10.60 10.22 18.92
C LEU A 310 -12.07 10.03 18.51
N PRO A 311 -12.37 9.12 17.60
CA PRO A 311 -13.75 8.71 17.35
C PRO A 311 -14.30 7.97 18.56
N ALA A 312 -15.63 8.03 18.80
CA ALA A 312 -16.30 7.38 19.93
C ALA A 312 -16.02 5.87 20.00
N LYS A 313 -15.96 5.23 18.83
CA LYS A 313 -15.58 3.81 18.67
C LYS A 313 -14.31 3.70 17.84
N PRO A 314 -13.47 2.68 18.07
CA PRO A 314 -12.33 2.40 17.21
C PRO A 314 -12.74 2.27 15.75
N ASN A 315 -11.92 2.81 14.84
CA ASN A 315 -12.13 2.60 13.41
C ASN A 315 -11.84 1.14 13.05
N GLN A 316 -12.79 0.50 12.40
CA GLN A 316 -12.67 -0.87 11.90
C GLN A 316 -12.41 -0.84 10.40
N HIS A 317 -11.34 -1.48 9.96
CA HIS A 317 -10.97 -1.61 8.56
C HIS A 317 -11.12 -3.08 8.13
N LYS A 318 -11.86 -3.32 7.05
CA LYS A 318 -12.06 -4.67 6.51
C LYS A 318 -11.13 -4.91 5.34
N SER A 319 -10.43 -6.03 5.37
CA SER A 319 -9.63 -6.50 4.23
C SER A 319 -10.54 -6.89 3.07
N LYS A 320 -10.10 -6.64 1.84
CA LYS A 320 -10.87 -6.99 0.63
C LYS A 320 -10.94 -8.49 0.39
N ASN A 321 -10.01 -9.25 0.97
CA ASN A 321 -9.87 -10.68 0.78
C ASN A 321 -10.07 -11.41 2.11
N SER A 322 -10.93 -12.40 2.17
CA SER A 322 -11.21 -13.16 3.40
C SER A 322 -10.01 -13.95 3.91
N GLN A 323 -9.09 -14.36 3.02
CA GLN A 323 -7.85 -15.03 3.41
C GLN A 323 -6.84 -14.09 4.10
N ALA A 324 -6.97 -12.76 3.89
CA ALA A 324 -6.15 -11.76 4.54
C ALA A 324 -6.51 -11.55 6.02
N GLU A 325 -7.62 -12.08 6.50
CA GLU A 325 -8.06 -11.89 7.90
C GLU A 325 -7.17 -12.60 8.93
N ALA A 326 -6.38 -13.59 8.51
CA ALA A 326 -5.41 -14.26 9.37
C ALA A 326 -4.18 -13.40 9.70
N HIS A 327 -3.90 -12.38 8.90
CA HIS A 327 -2.77 -11.48 9.03
C HIS A 327 -3.20 -10.11 9.56
N GLU A 328 -2.23 -9.33 10.02
CA GLU A 328 -2.42 -7.91 10.34
C GLU A 328 -1.89 -7.00 9.24
N GLY A 329 -2.35 -5.75 9.24
CA GLY A 329 -1.74 -4.67 8.46
C GLY A 329 -0.35 -4.32 9.01
N ILE A 330 0.44 -3.63 8.20
CA ILE A 330 1.78 -3.18 8.59
C ILE A 330 1.64 -2.05 9.60
N ARG A 331 2.11 -2.29 10.82
CA ARG A 331 2.05 -1.36 11.94
C ARG A 331 3.31 -1.47 12.82
N PRO A 332 3.61 -0.46 13.64
CA PRO A 332 4.59 -0.62 14.71
C PRO A 332 4.18 -1.72 15.69
N THR A 333 5.15 -2.38 16.31
CA THR A 333 4.88 -3.39 17.36
C THR A 333 4.49 -2.74 18.68
N HIS A 334 4.95 -1.52 18.93
CA HIS A 334 4.67 -0.73 20.13
C HIS A 334 4.50 0.75 19.79
N MET A 335 3.72 1.44 20.63
CA MET A 335 3.58 2.90 20.53
C MET A 335 4.71 3.60 21.28
N HIS A 336 5.73 4.03 20.53
CA HIS A 336 6.82 4.86 21.04
C HIS A 336 6.76 6.26 20.43
N ALA A 337 7.21 7.26 21.17
CA ALA A 337 7.39 8.59 20.58
C ALA A 337 8.45 8.54 19.47
N THR A 338 8.29 9.35 18.42
CA THR A 338 9.17 9.33 17.24
C THR A 338 10.65 9.45 17.58
N ALA A 339 11.00 10.29 18.58
CA ALA A 339 12.38 10.44 19.06
C ALA A 339 12.92 9.15 19.70
N GLU A 340 12.11 8.47 20.52
CA GLU A 340 12.47 7.20 21.16
C GLU A 340 12.64 6.10 20.12
N CYS A 341 11.82 6.11 19.06
CA CYS A 341 11.98 5.21 17.93
C CYS A 341 13.30 5.44 17.18
N ALA A 342 13.65 6.69 16.92
CA ALA A 342 14.89 7.03 16.25
C ALA A 342 16.12 6.58 17.05
N GLU A 343 16.13 6.78 18.36
CA GLU A 343 17.18 6.28 19.26
C GLU A 343 17.25 4.75 19.27
N ARG A 344 16.12 4.06 19.35
CA ARG A 344 16.05 2.61 19.31
C ARG A 344 16.56 2.06 17.98
N ILE A 345 16.17 2.68 16.88
CA ILE A 345 16.64 2.30 15.54
C ILE A 345 18.16 2.50 15.44
N ALA A 346 18.69 3.61 15.95
CA ALA A 346 20.13 3.86 15.96
C ALA A 346 20.92 2.83 16.81
N ARG A 347 20.37 2.41 17.95
CA ARG A 347 20.97 1.33 18.79
C ARG A 347 21.02 -0.02 18.10
N GLU A 348 20.04 -0.34 17.25
CA GLU A 348 19.97 -1.58 16.49
C GLU A 348 20.80 -1.54 15.17
N GLN A 349 21.61 -0.49 14.97
CA GLN A 349 22.46 -0.27 13.77
C GLN A 349 21.69 -0.21 12.46
N LEU A 350 20.46 0.31 12.49
CA LEU A 350 19.66 0.56 11.30
C LEU A 350 20.02 1.92 10.67
N THR A 351 19.70 2.06 9.38
CA THR A 351 20.05 3.28 8.63
C THR A 351 18.99 4.38 8.78
N PRO A 352 19.30 5.65 8.45
CA PRO A 352 18.31 6.73 8.45
C PRO A 352 17.09 6.46 7.58
N GLU A 353 17.24 5.67 6.50
CA GLU A 353 16.12 5.27 5.65
C GLU A 353 15.14 4.36 6.39
N HIS A 354 15.62 3.49 7.29
CA HIS A 354 14.74 2.71 8.16
C HIS A 354 13.91 3.62 9.07
N VAL A 355 14.52 4.68 9.63
CA VAL A 355 13.80 5.67 10.47
C VAL A 355 12.67 6.31 9.68
N ARG A 356 12.98 6.80 8.47
CA ARG A 356 11.98 7.45 7.60
C ARG A 356 10.83 6.52 7.21
N LEU A 357 11.14 5.26 6.90
CA LEU A 357 10.11 4.26 6.58
C LEU A 357 9.27 3.91 7.81
N TYR A 358 9.92 3.73 8.97
CA TYR A 358 9.21 3.48 10.23
C TYR A 358 8.27 4.63 10.59
N GLU A 359 8.72 5.87 10.48
CA GLU A 359 7.89 7.06 10.72
C GLU A 359 6.66 7.09 9.81
N LEU A 360 6.82 6.78 8.53
CA LEU A 360 5.72 6.70 7.59
C LEU A 360 4.68 5.65 8.02
N ILE A 361 5.14 4.46 8.45
CA ILE A 361 4.29 3.38 8.94
C ILE A 361 3.58 3.79 10.24
N PHE A 362 4.32 4.39 11.17
CA PHE A 362 3.79 4.87 12.45
C PHE A 362 2.68 5.90 12.26
N LEU A 363 2.96 6.95 11.49
CA LEU A 363 1.98 8.02 11.24
C LEU A 363 0.71 7.50 10.58
N ARG A 364 0.83 6.55 9.64
CA ARG A 364 -0.31 5.93 8.98
C ARG A 364 -1.14 5.07 9.93
N ALA A 365 -0.50 4.25 10.76
CA ALA A 365 -1.18 3.43 11.75
C ALA A 365 -1.94 4.29 12.77
N VAL A 366 -1.31 5.35 13.28
CA VAL A 366 -1.93 6.31 14.21
C VAL A 366 -3.12 7.01 13.55
N ALA A 367 -2.92 7.58 12.34
CA ALA A 367 -3.96 8.29 11.59
C ALA A 367 -5.18 7.40 11.31
N SER A 368 -4.97 6.10 11.06
CA SER A 368 -6.06 5.16 10.79
C SER A 368 -7.07 5.04 11.94
N GLN A 369 -6.68 5.38 13.17
CA GLN A 369 -7.52 5.35 14.35
C GLN A 369 -8.04 6.73 14.79
N MET A 370 -7.76 7.79 14.01
CA MET A 370 -8.20 9.15 14.31
C MET A 370 -9.60 9.45 13.74
N ALA A 371 -10.18 10.52 14.28
CA ALA A 371 -11.43 11.07 13.78
C ALA A 371 -11.28 11.57 12.33
N PRO A 372 -12.36 11.49 11.51
CA PRO A 372 -12.32 11.98 10.14
C PRO A 372 -12.12 13.50 10.09
N ALA A 373 -11.48 13.98 9.05
CA ALA A 373 -11.50 15.39 8.71
C ALA A 373 -12.91 15.79 8.30
N ARG A 374 -13.35 16.99 8.75
CA ARG A 374 -14.69 17.53 8.47
C ARG A 374 -14.57 18.82 7.69
N TYR A 375 -15.42 18.95 6.70
CA TYR A 375 -15.44 20.11 5.83
C TYR A 375 -16.86 20.64 5.68
N ASP A 376 -17.01 21.93 5.68
CA ASP A 376 -18.23 22.59 5.22
C ASP A 376 -18.14 22.70 3.69
N SER A 377 -18.92 21.89 2.99
CA SER A 377 -19.03 21.89 1.52
C SER A 377 -20.26 22.69 1.12
N THR A 378 -20.07 23.66 0.24
CA THR A 378 -21.13 24.50 -0.30
C THR A 378 -21.26 24.27 -1.79
N LEU A 379 -22.47 24.01 -2.27
CA LEU A 379 -22.86 23.97 -3.66
C LEU A 379 -23.81 25.11 -3.94
N LEU A 380 -23.48 25.95 -4.90
CA LEU A 380 -24.31 27.03 -5.40
C LEU A 380 -24.68 26.75 -6.85
N LEU A 381 -25.97 26.87 -7.18
CA LEU A 381 -26.43 26.89 -8.56
C LEU A 381 -26.99 28.29 -8.86
N PHE A 382 -26.53 28.87 -9.94
CA PHE A 382 -26.95 30.17 -10.41
C PHE A 382 -27.69 30.04 -11.74
N ASP A 383 -28.64 30.94 -11.96
CA ASP A 383 -29.30 31.17 -13.24
C ASP A 383 -28.81 32.50 -13.83
N VAL A 384 -28.45 32.46 -15.09
CA VAL A 384 -28.12 33.66 -15.90
C VAL A 384 -28.80 33.51 -17.25
N ALA A 385 -29.84 34.29 -17.54
CA ALA A 385 -30.64 34.21 -18.78
C ALA A 385 -31.15 32.78 -19.09
N GLY A 386 -31.54 32.00 -18.08
CA GLY A 386 -32.02 30.62 -18.23
C GLY A 386 -30.91 29.57 -18.29
N GLU A 387 -29.65 29.98 -18.29
CA GLU A 387 -28.51 29.08 -18.27
C GLU A 387 -28.04 28.82 -16.82
N SER A 388 -27.69 27.56 -16.53
CA SER A 388 -27.32 27.15 -15.16
C SER A 388 -25.80 27.06 -14.98
N PHE A 389 -25.32 27.71 -13.92
CA PHE A 389 -23.91 27.70 -13.53
C PHE A 389 -23.77 27.16 -12.12
N LYS A 390 -22.69 26.41 -11.86
CA LYS A 390 -22.40 25.74 -10.59
C LYS A 390 -21.09 26.26 -10.02
N ALA A 391 -21.11 26.65 -8.75
CA ALA A 391 -19.91 26.90 -7.97
C ALA A 391 -19.85 25.94 -6.77
N THR A 392 -18.67 25.39 -6.53
CA THR A 392 -18.42 24.51 -5.38
C THR A 392 -17.31 25.06 -4.51
N GLY A 393 -17.51 25.02 -3.22
CA GLY A 393 -16.53 25.44 -2.23
C GLY A 393 -16.41 24.40 -1.12
N ARG A 394 -15.23 24.31 -0.53
CA ARG A 394 -14.97 23.38 0.59
C ARG A 394 -14.02 24.06 1.58
N VAL A 395 -14.47 24.22 2.81
CA VAL A 395 -13.69 24.81 3.89
C VAL A 395 -13.42 23.77 4.96
N LEU A 396 -12.17 23.61 5.35
CA LEU A 396 -11.77 22.69 6.44
C LEU A 396 -12.30 23.23 7.78
N LYS A 397 -13.18 22.47 8.42
CA LYS A 397 -13.77 22.79 9.72
C LYS A 397 -13.02 22.11 10.88
N PHE A 398 -12.57 20.89 10.63
CA PHE A 398 -11.81 20.11 11.59
C PHE A 398 -10.83 19.22 10.83
N ASP A 399 -9.55 19.31 11.17
CA ASP A 399 -8.49 18.64 10.46
C ASP A 399 -8.44 17.11 10.69
N GLY A 400 -8.93 16.64 11.86
CA GLY A 400 -8.99 15.21 12.16
C GLY A 400 -7.63 14.51 11.95
N PHE A 401 -7.62 13.40 11.22
CA PHE A 401 -6.41 12.65 10.93
C PHE A 401 -5.34 13.43 10.13
N LEU A 402 -5.73 14.47 9.39
CA LEU A 402 -4.79 15.29 8.62
C LEU A 402 -3.76 16.00 9.49
N LYS A 403 -4.04 16.18 10.78
CA LYS A 403 -3.10 16.76 11.75
C LYS A 403 -1.83 15.92 11.89
N VAL A 404 -1.95 14.61 11.78
CA VAL A 404 -0.85 13.65 11.95
C VAL A 404 -0.34 13.14 10.60
N TYR A 405 -1.26 12.88 9.67
CA TYR A 405 -0.95 12.31 8.38
C TYR A 405 -1.59 13.16 7.27
N ALA A 406 -0.83 14.14 6.76
CA ALA A 406 -1.26 14.93 5.62
C ALA A 406 -1.37 14.04 4.37
N GLU A 407 -2.38 14.30 3.54
CA GLU A 407 -2.54 13.56 2.27
C GLU A 407 -1.39 13.86 1.31
N GLY A 408 -0.84 12.79 0.72
CA GLY A 408 0.08 12.87 -0.40
C GLY A 408 -0.66 12.75 -1.75
N GLU A 409 0.10 12.79 -2.84
CA GLU A 409 -0.46 12.56 -4.19
C GLU A 409 -1.02 11.15 -4.35
N GLU A 410 -0.43 10.17 -3.66
CA GLU A 410 -0.88 8.77 -3.63
C GLU A 410 -2.22 8.57 -2.92
N ASP A 411 -2.58 9.51 -2.06
CA ASP A 411 -3.80 9.45 -1.28
C ASP A 411 -4.98 10.10 -2.00
N LYS A 412 -4.74 10.92 -3.02
CA LYS A 412 -5.80 11.49 -3.83
C LYS A 412 -6.53 10.36 -4.55
N GLU A 413 -7.79 10.16 -4.24
CA GLU A 413 -8.63 9.26 -5.02
C GLU A 413 -8.57 9.73 -6.48
N LYS A 414 -7.97 8.89 -7.34
CA LYS A 414 -8.18 9.03 -8.77
C LYS A 414 -9.65 8.65 -8.95
N ASP A 415 -10.48 9.64 -9.24
CA ASP A 415 -11.84 9.37 -9.68
C ASP A 415 -11.76 8.28 -10.73
N LYS A 416 -12.47 7.16 -10.49
CA LYS A 416 -12.45 5.96 -11.34
C LYS A 416 -12.80 6.25 -12.80
N ASP A 417 -13.35 7.43 -13.08
CA ASP A 417 -13.78 7.89 -14.40
C ASP A 417 -12.86 8.95 -15.03
N GLY A 418 -11.73 9.29 -14.43
CA GLY A 418 -10.86 10.37 -14.93
C GLY A 418 -11.51 11.76 -14.89
N LYS A 419 -12.67 11.87 -14.27
CA LYS A 419 -13.41 13.11 -14.04
C LYS A 419 -12.97 13.70 -12.70
N GLY A 420 -11.68 14.03 -12.55
CA GLY A 420 -11.31 15.03 -11.59
C GLY A 420 -12.08 16.29 -11.96
N SER A 421 -13.00 16.76 -11.11
CA SER A 421 -13.65 18.03 -11.34
C SER A 421 -12.55 19.08 -11.47
N GLU A 422 -12.37 19.64 -12.68
CA GLU A 422 -11.43 20.72 -12.92
C GLU A 422 -11.87 22.00 -12.18
N GLU A 423 -12.96 21.90 -11.41
CA GLU A 423 -13.50 22.93 -10.55
C GLU A 423 -12.52 23.19 -9.40
N LYS A 424 -11.89 24.34 -9.40
CA LYS A 424 -11.02 24.77 -8.30
C LYS A 424 -11.84 24.89 -7.02
N LEU A 425 -11.42 24.21 -5.97
CA LEU A 425 -11.97 24.45 -4.63
C LEU A 425 -11.70 25.89 -4.23
N GLN A 426 -12.75 26.62 -3.92
CA GLN A 426 -12.70 28.06 -3.62
C GLN A 426 -13.52 28.36 -2.36
N THR A 427 -13.21 29.48 -1.73
CA THR A 427 -14.05 30.00 -0.64
C THR A 427 -15.25 30.73 -1.27
N LEU A 428 -16.44 30.32 -0.88
CA LEU A 428 -17.68 30.92 -1.39
C LEU A 428 -18.30 31.83 -0.33
N PRO A 429 -18.89 32.97 -0.76
CA PRO A 429 -19.63 33.85 0.16
C PRO A 429 -20.91 33.19 0.67
N ALA A 430 -21.45 33.70 1.77
CA ALA A 430 -22.75 33.29 2.24
C ALA A 430 -23.83 33.83 1.29
N LEU A 431 -24.72 32.95 0.83
CA LEU A 431 -25.79 33.23 -0.08
C LEU A 431 -27.10 32.59 0.37
N THR A 432 -28.22 33.20 -0.05
CA THR A 432 -29.56 32.65 0.10
C THR A 432 -30.20 32.44 -1.28
N VAL A 433 -31.20 31.56 -1.34
CA VAL A 433 -31.92 31.29 -2.59
C VAL A 433 -32.68 32.54 -3.01
N GLY A 434 -32.64 32.92 -4.30
CA GLY A 434 -33.25 34.13 -4.87
C GLY A 434 -32.33 35.34 -4.84
N GLU A 435 -31.21 35.29 -4.15
CA GLU A 435 -30.26 36.38 -4.06
C GLU A 435 -29.51 36.60 -5.37
N GLN A 436 -29.31 37.86 -5.73
CA GLN A 436 -28.56 38.26 -6.91
C GLN A 436 -27.11 38.58 -6.54
N VAL A 437 -26.18 38.14 -7.37
CA VAL A 437 -24.76 38.45 -7.29
C VAL A 437 -24.28 39.09 -8.58
N VAL A 438 -23.32 39.98 -8.50
CA VAL A 438 -22.78 40.69 -9.67
C VAL A 438 -21.99 39.70 -10.53
N LYS A 439 -22.34 39.64 -11.81
CA LYS A 439 -21.56 38.97 -12.84
C LYS A 439 -20.55 39.97 -13.41
N GLU A 440 -19.27 39.75 -13.20
CA GLU A 440 -18.21 40.63 -13.68
C GLU A 440 -17.87 40.35 -15.14
N ARG A 441 -17.69 39.08 -15.46
CA ARG A 441 -17.34 38.64 -16.80
C ARG A 441 -17.67 37.16 -17.01
N GLU A 442 -17.83 36.78 -18.28
CA GLU A 442 -17.82 35.43 -18.77
C GLU A 442 -16.45 35.09 -19.37
N SER A 443 -16.08 33.80 -19.35
CA SER A 443 -14.83 33.32 -19.90
C SER A 443 -15.02 31.93 -20.51
N LEU A 444 -14.38 31.75 -21.67
CA LEU A 444 -14.31 30.48 -22.36
C LEU A 444 -12.89 29.97 -22.29
N GLU A 445 -12.67 28.92 -21.47
CA GLU A 445 -11.36 28.27 -21.34
C GLU A 445 -11.25 27.17 -22.40
N GLU A 446 -10.34 27.34 -23.36
CA GLU A 446 -9.96 26.24 -24.26
C GLU A 446 -9.07 25.26 -23.53
N LYS A 447 -9.42 23.99 -23.62
CA LYS A 447 -8.67 22.90 -23.03
C LYS A 447 -8.48 21.74 -24.00
N LYS A 448 -7.50 20.92 -23.74
CA LYS A 448 -7.15 19.78 -24.56
C LYS A 448 -7.16 18.52 -23.71
N THR A 449 -7.81 17.46 -24.21
CA THR A 449 -7.75 16.17 -23.53
C THR A 449 -6.30 15.68 -23.48
N LYS A 450 -5.93 14.98 -22.43
CA LYS A 450 -4.58 14.45 -22.21
C LYS A 450 -4.60 12.92 -22.32
N PRO A 451 -3.54 12.31 -22.81
CA PRO A 451 -3.42 10.86 -22.78
C PRO A 451 -3.40 10.34 -21.33
N PRO A 452 -3.68 9.05 -21.10
CA PRO A 452 -3.53 8.47 -19.79
C PRO A 452 -2.08 8.62 -19.30
N GLY A 453 -1.90 8.80 -17.99
CA GLY A 453 -0.56 8.87 -17.40
C GLY A 453 0.19 7.54 -17.51
N ARG A 454 1.52 7.58 -17.53
CA ARG A 454 2.35 6.39 -17.35
C ARG A 454 2.14 5.81 -15.95
N PHE A 455 2.39 4.53 -15.81
CA PHE A 455 2.43 3.91 -14.49
C PHE A 455 3.58 4.50 -13.65
N THR A 456 3.31 4.78 -12.39
CA THR A 456 4.24 5.35 -11.42
C THR A 456 4.31 4.45 -10.19
#